data_71b4113c71e8ac60903115db44be35e3
#
_entry.id   71b4113c71e8ac60903115db44be35e3
#
_cell.length_a   1.000
_cell.length_b   1.000
_cell.length_c   1.000
_cell.angle_alpha   90.00
_cell.angle_beta   90.00
_cell.angle_gamma   90.00
#
_symmetry.space_group_name_H-M   'P 1'
#
loop_
_entity.id
_entity.type
_entity.pdbx_description
1 polymer ?
#
loop_
_entity_poly.entity_id
_entity_poly.type
_entity_poly.pdbx_seq_one_letter_code
_entity_poly.pdbx_strand_id
1 'polypeptide(L)'
;YQLLGKYYKLENETIEGLDILNIYTEQGKKRLIGNIVLENDFLNQKIVGFENHGGRTYIGNHTPLGRVVYGNDEKSGVEGVVYKNVVATYLHGPLLPKNPALCDYILTNAIKRKNPDFKGLGGLEDTLEDMANQYIVNRFKK
;
A
#
# COMPACT_ATOMS: atom_id res chain seq x y z
N TYR A 1 3.43 8.01 -4.74
CA TYR A 1 2.25 7.55 -5.46
C TYR A 1 1.31 8.68 -5.83
N GLN A 2 1.35 9.81 -5.15
CA GLN A 2 0.53 10.99 -5.39
C GLN A 2 0.58 11.47 -6.86
N LEU A 3 1.79 11.52 -7.46
CA LEU A 3 1.98 11.99 -8.84
C LEU A 3 1.45 11.04 -9.92
N LEU A 4 1.05 9.82 -9.57
CA LEU A 4 0.35 8.92 -10.51
C LEU A 4 -1.09 9.36 -10.77
N GLY A 5 -1.66 10.20 -9.90
CA GLY A 5 -2.99 10.75 -10.02
C GLY A 5 -3.07 11.99 -10.88
N LYS A 6 -4.24 12.63 -10.85
CA LYS A 6 -4.53 13.85 -11.60
C LYS A 6 -3.80 15.06 -11.08
N TYR A 7 -3.83 15.26 -9.76
CA TYR A 7 -3.21 16.42 -9.13
C TYR A 7 -2.94 16.18 -7.64
N TYR A 8 -2.06 17.00 -7.10
CA TYR A 8 -1.88 17.21 -5.66
C TYR A 8 -2.19 18.67 -5.31
N LYS A 9 -3.27 18.87 -4.59
CA LYS A 9 -3.72 20.18 -4.14
C LYS A 9 -3.08 20.52 -2.80
N LEU A 10 -2.24 21.53 -2.80
CA LEU A 10 -1.66 22.20 -1.63
C LEU A 10 -2.52 23.41 -1.25
N GLU A 11 -2.18 24.06 -0.14
CA GLU A 11 -2.90 25.27 0.33
C GLU A 11 -2.87 26.41 -0.69
N ASN A 12 -1.71 26.66 -1.30
CA ASN A 12 -1.48 27.82 -2.18
C ASN A 12 -1.23 27.44 -3.66
N GLU A 13 -1.14 26.16 -3.96
CA GLU A 13 -0.87 25.69 -5.33
C GLU A 13 -1.47 24.31 -5.59
N THR A 14 -1.59 23.98 -6.87
CA THR A 14 -1.95 22.64 -7.32
C THR A 14 -0.88 22.13 -8.26
N ILE A 15 -0.30 20.98 -7.93
CA ILE A 15 0.70 20.30 -8.74
C ILE A 15 -0.03 19.28 -9.61
N GLU A 16 0.09 19.41 -10.93
CA GLU A 16 -0.46 18.44 -11.86
C GLU A 16 0.30 17.11 -11.79
N GLY A 17 -0.44 16.01 -11.83
CA GLY A 17 0.10 14.67 -11.86
C GLY A 17 0.19 14.09 -13.26
N LEU A 18 0.52 12.81 -13.35
CA LEU A 18 0.67 12.08 -14.61
C LEU A 18 -0.67 11.55 -15.17
N ASP A 19 -1.75 11.67 -14.41
CA ASP A 19 -3.11 11.17 -14.73
C ASP A 19 -3.14 9.69 -15.22
N ILE A 20 -2.26 8.86 -14.68
CA ILE A 20 -2.21 7.41 -14.94
C ILE A 20 -3.34 6.71 -14.18
N LEU A 21 -3.66 7.21 -12.99
CA LEU A 21 -4.72 6.72 -12.12
C LEU A 21 -5.77 7.82 -11.92
N ASN A 22 -7.04 7.44 -11.94
CA ASN A 22 -8.13 8.37 -11.63
C ASN A 22 -8.23 8.60 -10.11
N ILE A 23 -7.17 9.16 -9.55
CA ILE A 23 -7.04 9.52 -8.14
C ILE A 23 -6.59 10.97 -8.04
N TYR A 24 -6.76 11.57 -6.87
CA TYR A 24 -6.20 12.89 -6.55
C TYR A 24 -5.79 12.96 -5.09
N THR A 25 -4.92 13.89 -4.78
CA THR A 25 -4.41 14.09 -3.42
C THR A 25 -4.66 15.52 -2.97
N GLU A 26 -5.03 15.69 -1.71
CA GLU A 26 -5.14 16.97 -1.05
C GLU A 26 -4.21 17.02 0.16
N GLN A 27 -3.71 18.20 0.48
CA GLN A 27 -2.93 18.42 1.70
C GLN A 27 -3.82 18.23 2.93
N GLY A 28 -3.43 17.34 3.82
CA GLY A 28 -4.10 17.14 5.09
C GLY A 28 -3.74 18.21 6.12
N LYS A 29 -4.64 18.43 7.07
CA LYS A 29 -4.42 19.39 8.18
C LYS A 29 -3.24 19.03 9.08
N LYS A 30 -2.92 17.77 9.20
CA LYS A 30 -1.80 17.23 10.00
C LYS A 30 -1.08 16.14 9.22
N ARG A 31 0.20 15.95 9.54
CA ARG A 31 0.98 14.83 9.04
C ARG A 31 0.54 13.55 9.75
N LEU A 32 0.39 12.45 9.01
CA LEU A 32 0.18 11.12 9.57
C LEU A 32 1.54 10.44 9.72
N ILE A 33 1.83 9.99 10.95
CA ILE A 33 3.10 9.32 11.28
C ILE A 33 2.77 8.18 12.24
N GLY A 34 3.09 6.97 11.87
CA GLY A 34 2.90 5.81 12.75
C GLY A 34 2.81 4.48 12.04
N ASN A 35 2.67 3.42 12.85
CA ASN A 35 2.43 2.09 12.30
C ASN A 35 1.00 2.01 11.75
N ILE A 36 0.85 1.23 10.68
CA ILE A 36 -0.43 0.96 10.04
C ILE A 36 -0.53 -0.53 9.74
N VAL A 37 -1.73 -1.07 9.89
CA VAL A 37 -2.07 -2.45 9.55
C VAL A 37 -3.26 -2.43 8.62
N LEU A 38 -3.12 -3.12 7.50
CA LEU A 38 -4.17 -3.26 6.49
C LEU A 38 -4.67 -4.69 6.41
N GLU A 39 -5.96 -4.84 6.24
CA GLU A 39 -6.61 -6.05 5.79
C GLU A 39 -6.88 -5.95 4.29
N ASN A 40 -6.67 -7.02 3.54
CA ASN A 40 -6.85 -7.07 2.09
C ASN A 40 -7.51 -8.37 1.67
N ASP A 41 -8.03 -8.41 0.43
CA ASP A 41 -8.82 -9.52 -0.08
C ASP A 41 -8.05 -10.39 -1.10
N PHE A 42 -6.75 -10.12 -1.35
CA PHE A 42 -5.97 -10.81 -2.38
C PHE A 42 -4.70 -11.51 -1.85
N LEU A 43 -4.33 -11.26 -0.60
CA LEU A 43 -3.27 -11.97 0.12
C LEU A 43 -3.86 -12.70 1.32
N ASN A 44 -3.24 -13.79 1.71
CA ASN A 44 -3.57 -14.50 2.96
C ASN A 44 -2.86 -13.91 4.19
N GLN A 45 -2.23 -12.75 4.07
CA GLN A 45 -1.47 -12.06 5.09
C GLN A 45 -1.92 -10.59 5.18
N LYS A 46 -2.03 -10.05 6.40
CA LYS A 46 -2.22 -8.61 6.60
C LYS A 46 -0.96 -7.85 6.19
N ILE A 47 -1.16 -6.66 5.62
CA ILE A 47 -0.04 -5.79 5.24
C ILE A 47 0.26 -4.85 6.40
N VAL A 48 1.53 -4.77 6.78
CA VAL A 48 2.01 -3.88 7.82
C VAL A 48 3.01 -2.88 7.26
N GLY A 49 2.99 -1.66 7.77
CA GLY A 49 3.92 -0.63 7.34
C GLY A 49 4.00 0.52 8.31
N PHE A 50 4.70 1.55 7.90
CA PHE A 50 4.83 2.80 8.64
C PHE A 50 4.45 3.95 7.70
N GLU A 51 3.49 4.76 8.08
CA GLU A 51 3.10 5.95 7.33
C GLU A 51 3.83 7.19 7.85
N ASN A 52 4.21 8.08 6.94
CA ASN A 52 4.80 9.37 7.24
C ASN A 52 4.52 10.34 6.09
N HIS A 53 3.29 10.82 6.00
CA HIS A 53 2.86 11.69 4.90
C HIS A 53 1.89 12.77 5.33
N GLY A 54 1.83 13.86 4.53
CA GLY A 54 0.91 14.97 4.74
C GLY A 54 -0.31 14.94 3.82
N GLY A 55 -0.25 14.20 2.71
CA GLY A 55 -1.33 14.11 1.74
C GLY A 55 -2.46 13.18 2.17
N ARG A 56 -3.64 13.39 1.60
CA ARG A 56 -4.80 12.52 1.66
C ARG A 56 -5.18 12.18 0.23
N THR A 57 -4.99 10.94 -0.17
CA THR A 57 -5.28 10.48 -1.53
C THR A 57 -6.65 9.82 -1.59
N TYR A 58 -7.46 10.30 -2.51
CA TYR A 58 -8.80 9.79 -2.78
C TYR A 58 -8.75 8.92 -4.03
N ILE A 59 -9.00 7.64 -3.84
CA ILE A 59 -8.81 6.61 -4.88
C ILE A 59 -10.05 6.34 -5.73
N GLY A 60 -11.19 7.01 -5.44
CA GLY A 60 -12.43 6.82 -6.19
C GLY A 60 -12.88 5.35 -6.20
N ASN A 61 -13.11 4.83 -7.40
CA ASN A 61 -13.57 3.45 -7.59
C ASN A 61 -12.42 2.43 -7.78
N HIS A 62 -11.17 2.84 -7.54
CA HIS A 62 -10.06 1.89 -7.61
C HIS A 62 -10.06 0.92 -6.42
N THR A 63 -9.52 -0.26 -6.65
CA THR A 63 -9.30 -1.24 -5.59
C THR A 63 -8.21 -0.72 -4.64
N PRO A 64 -8.47 -0.60 -3.34
CA PRO A 64 -7.44 -0.24 -2.37
C PRO A 64 -6.39 -1.35 -2.22
N LEU A 65 -5.19 -0.99 -1.77
CA LEU A 65 -4.21 -1.98 -1.31
C LEU A 65 -4.74 -2.73 -0.07
N GLY A 66 -5.48 -2.03 0.79
CA GLY A 66 -6.19 -2.66 1.88
C GLY A 66 -7.06 -1.70 2.68
N ARG A 67 -7.89 -2.27 3.54
CA ARG A 67 -8.67 -1.55 4.55
C ARG A 67 -7.82 -1.33 5.79
N VAL A 68 -7.84 -0.13 6.33
CA VAL A 68 -7.10 0.21 7.56
C VAL A 68 -7.81 -0.42 8.75
N VAL A 69 -7.13 -1.35 9.43
CA VAL A 69 -7.60 -1.95 10.69
C VAL A 69 -6.89 -1.35 11.90
N TYR A 70 -5.73 -0.74 11.68
CA TYR A 70 -5.01 0.09 12.64
C TYR A 70 -4.17 1.13 11.90
N GLY A 71 -4.16 2.37 12.34
CA GLY A 71 -3.39 3.47 11.76
C GLY A 71 -4.01 4.82 12.03
N ASN A 72 -3.46 5.87 11.44
CA ASN A 72 -3.86 7.25 11.68
C ASN A 72 -4.95 7.77 10.75
N ASP A 73 -5.17 7.16 9.61
CA ASP A 73 -6.19 7.61 8.66
C ASP A 73 -7.51 6.86 8.86
N GLU A 74 -8.21 7.25 9.93
CA GLU A 74 -9.53 6.70 10.24
C GLU A 74 -10.62 7.15 9.26
N LYS A 75 -10.36 8.18 8.44
CA LYS A 75 -11.40 8.79 7.59
C LYS A 75 -11.59 8.09 6.26
N SER A 76 -10.53 7.70 5.60
CA SER A 76 -10.64 6.98 4.33
C SER A 76 -11.00 5.52 4.53
N GLY A 77 -10.61 4.96 5.66
CA GLY A 77 -10.77 3.53 5.95
C GLY A 77 -9.96 2.63 5.03
N VAL A 78 -9.27 3.19 4.05
CA VAL A 78 -8.48 2.46 3.04
C VAL A 78 -7.12 3.12 2.83
N GLU A 79 -6.16 2.34 2.37
CA GLU A 79 -4.82 2.81 2.04
C GLU A 79 -4.34 2.18 0.73
N GLY A 80 -3.57 2.96 -0.03
CA GLY A 80 -2.97 2.54 -1.27
C GLY A 80 -3.96 2.26 -2.39
N VAL A 81 -3.44 1.82 -3.51
CA VAL A 81 -4.23 1.45 -4.68
C VAL A 81 -3.57 0.30 -5.43
N VAL A 82 -4.39 -0.63 -5.91
CA VAL A 82 -4.00 -1.68 -6.84
C VAL A 82 -4.76 -1.46 -8.15
N TYR A 83 -4.03 -1.26 -9.24
CA TYR A 83 -4.61 -1.07 -10.57
C TYR A 83 -3.74 -1.74 -11.63
N LYS A 84 -4.26 -2.79 -12.29
CA LYS A 84 -3.48 -3.60 -13.23
C LYS A 84 -2.20 -4.12 -12.55
N ASN A 85 -1.03 -3.68 -13.03
CA ASN A 85 0.28 -4.04 -12.47
C ASN A 85 0.88 -2.92 -11.58
N VAL A 86 0.08 -1.92 -11.22
CA VAL A 86 0.50 -0.84 -10.31
C VAL A 86 0.05 -1.18 -8.90
N VAL A 87 1.00 -1.17 -7.97
CA VAL A 87 0.75 -1.17 -6.53
C VAL A 87 1.36 0.12 -5.99
N ALA A 88 0.54 1.00 -5.48
CA ALA A 88 0.99 2.29 -4.99
C ALA A 88 0.47 2.54 -3.58
N THR A 89 1.32 3.08 -2.71
CA THR A 89 1.06 3.17 -1.27
C THR A 89 1.88 4.28 -0.62
N TYR A 90 1.43 4.74 0.56
CA TYR A 90 2.20 5.58 1.48
C TYR A 90 3.04 4.78 2.48
N LEU A 91 2.93 3.46 2.49
CA LEU A 91 3.63 2.64 3.46
C LEU A 91 5.13 2.67 3.23
N HIS A 92 5.85 2.94 4.28
CA HIS A 92 7.30 2.90 4.36
C HIS A 92 7.78 1.66 5.09
N GLY A 93 9.06 1.55 5.12
CA GLY A 93 9.79 0.48 5.44
C GLY A 93 10.33 -0.12 6.65
N PRO A 94 10.97 -1.11 6.28
CA PRO A 94 11.00 -1.75 4.97
C PRO A 94 9.68 -2.48 4.69
N LEU A 95 9.01 -2.08 3.61
CA LEU A 95 7.66 -2.61 3.29
C LEU A 95 7.73 -4.10 2.93
N LEU A 96 8.51 -4.45 1.89
CA LEU A 96 8.51 -5.80 1.35
C LEU A 96 9.08 -6.85 2.33
N PRO A 97 10.19 -6.60 3.06
CA PRO A 97 10.68 -7.55 4.05
C PRO A 97 9.73 -7.85 5.20
N LYS A 98 8.77 -6.97 5.49
CA LYS A 98 7.72 -7.22 6.50
C LYS A 98 6.45 -7.83 5.93
N ASN A 99 6.37 -7.97 4.62
CA ASN A 99 5.19 -8.44 3.91
C ASN A 99 5.61 -9.38 2.77
N PRO A 100 6.15 -10.57 3.08
CA PRO A 100 6.66 -11.50 2.06
C PRO A 100 5.58 -11.87 1.04
N ALA A 101 4.34 -12.10 1.46
CA ALA A 101 3.23 -12.37 0.55
C ALA A 101 2.98 -11.23 -0.45
N LEU A 102 3.14 -9.96 -0.05
CA LEU A 102 3.05 -8.82 -0.96
C LEU A 102 4.23 -8.78 -1.91
N CYS A 103 5.43 -9.09 -1.44
CA CYS A 103 6.63 -9.20 -2.27
C CYS A 103 6.43 -10.23 -3.37
N ASP A 104 6.01 -11.44 -3.01
CA ASP A 104 5.75 -12.54 -3.94
C ASP A 104 4.66 -12.20 -4.95
N TYR A 105 3.60 -11.53 -4.51
CA TYR A 105 2.55 -11.04 -5.40
C TYR A 105 3.10 -10.10 -6.47
N ILE A 106 3.91 -9.11 -6.09
CA ILE A 106 4.49 -8.13 -7.01
C ILE A 106 5.46 -8.82 -7.98
N LEU A 107 6.35 -9.66 -7.47
CA LEU A 107 7.33 -10.39 -8.30
C LEU A 107 6.64 -11.34 -9.28
N THR A 108 5.66 -12.10 -8.81
CA THR A 108 4.89 -13.02 -9.64
C THR A 108 4.21 -12.28 -10.80
N ASN A 109 3.56 -11.15 -10.53
CA ASN A 109 2.90 -10.35 -11.56
C ASN A 109 3.91 -9.75 -12.56
N ALA A 110 5.05 -9.29 -12.07
CA ALA A 110 6.13 -8.75 -12.93
C ALA A 110 6.68 -9.82 -13.88
N ILE A 111 6.91 -11.04 -13.37
CA ILE A 111 7.43 -12.15 -14.18
C ILE A 111 6.37 -12.64 -15.18
N LYS A 112 5.13 -12.82 -14.77
CA LYS A 112 4.02 -13.25 -15.63
C LYS A 112 3.77 -12.31 -16.80
N ARG A 113 4.06 -11.04 -16.65
CA ARG A 113 3.95 -10.07 -17.75
C ARG A 113 4.83 -10.43 -18.95
N LYS A 114 6.03 -10.99 -18.71
CA LYS A 114 6.97 -11.40 -19.77
C LYS A 114 6.94 -12.90 -20.06
N ASN A 115 6.51 -13.68 -19.08
CA ASN A 115 6.44 -15.13 -19.17
C ASN A 115 5.06 -15.60 -18.65
N PRO A 116 4.04 -15.62 -19.51
CA PRO A 116 2.67 -16.00 -19.13
C PRO A 116 2.56 -17.41 -18.53
N ASP A 117 3.46 -18.33 -18.92
CA ASP A 117 3.47 -19.72 -18.45
C ASP A 117 4.15 -19.90 -17.08
N PHE A 118 4.62 -18.82 -16.47
CA PHE A 118 5.28 -18.85 -15.16
C PHE A 118 4.35 -19.43 -14.10
N LYS A 119 4.79 -20.52 -13.46
CA LYS A 119 3.96 -21.29 -12.50
C LYS A 119 3.94 -20.72 -11.08
N GLY A 120 4.88 -19.85 -10.74
CA GLY A 120 5.02 -19.23 -9.42
C GLY A 120 6.46 -19.24 -8.93
N LEU A 121 6.69 -18.47 -7.89
CA LEU A 121 7.98 -18.43 -7.18
C LEU A 121 8.19 -19.74 -6.43
N GLY A 122 9.44 -20.17 -6.30
CA GLY A 122 9.82 -21.24 -5.36
C GLY A 122 9.63 -20.72 -3.93
N GLY A 123 9.25 -21.63 -3.02
CA GLY A 123 9.14 -21.27 -1.61
C GLY A 123 10.51 -20.84 -1.05
N LEU A 124 10.52 -19.74 -0.33
CA LEU A 124 11.66 -19.26 0.46
C LEU A 124 11.36 -19.48 1.96
N GLU A 125 12.42 -19.42 2.76
CA GLU A 125 12.29 -19.47 4.22
C GLU A 125 12.00 -18.05 4.73
N ASP A 126 10.72 -17.73 4.92
CA ASP A 126 10.23 -16.41 5.32
C ASP A 126 9.90 -16.32 6.81
N THR A 127 10.41 -17.24 7.63
CA THR A 127 10.06 -17.32 9.07
C THR A 127 10.32 -16.01 9.80
N LEU A 128 11.44 -15.34 9.56
CA LEU A 128 11.77 -14.07 10.22
C LEU A 128 10.89 -12.93 9.76
N GLU A 129 10.59 -12.87 8.48
CA GLU A 129 9.71 -11.90 7.83
C GLU A 129 8.28 -12.05 8.37
N ASP A 130 7.78 -13.27 8.44
CA ASP A 130 6.47 -13.60 8.98
C ASP A 130 6.39 -13.25 10.47
N MET A 131 7.42 -13.57 11.25
CA MET A 131 7.48 -13.18 12.66
C MET A 131 7.45 -11.65 12.81
N ALA A 132 8.17 -10.91 11.98
CA ALA A 132 8.17 -9.44 12.01
C ALA A 132 6.79 -8.86 11.65
N ASN A 133 6.11 -9.41 10.65
CA ASN A 133 4.75 -9.06 10.29
C ASN A 133 3.79 -9.32 11.45
N GLN A 134 3.77 -10.55 11.95
CA GLN A 134 2.88 -10.99 13.03
C GLN A 134 3.12 -10.21 14.33
N TYR A 135 4.36 -9.84 14.64
CA TYR A 135 4.66 -9.00 15.81
C TYR A 135 3.91 -7.66 15.73
N ILE A 136 3.93 -6.99 14.57
CA ILE A 136 3.20 -5.74 14.38
C ILE A 136 1.69 -5.96 14.43
N VAL A 137 1.18 -6.97 13.72
CA VAL A 137 -0.25 -7.31 13.73
C VAL A 137 -0.75 -7.57 15.15
N ASN A 138 -0.03 -8.37 15.94
CA ASN A 138 -0.44 -8.75 17.28
C ASN A 138 -0.35 -7.60 18.28
N ARG A 139 0.66 -6.71 18.13
CA ARG A 139 0.82 -5.52 18.96
C ARG A 139 -0.38 -4.58 18.87
N PHE A 140 -1.04 -4.54 17.73
CA PHE A 140 -2.15 -3.62 17.43
C PHE A 140 -3.50 -4.33 17.22
N LYS A 141 -3.59 -5.62 17.53
CA LYS A 141 -4.89 -6.28 17.70
C LYS A 141 -5.60 -5.65 18.89
N LYS A 142 -6.75 -5.06 18.64
CA LYS A 142 -7.74 -4.74 19.69
C LYS A 142 -8.63 -5.94 19.94
#